data_90f213b01e06b89bd043ce1797432843
#
_entry.id   90f213b01e06b89bd043ce1797432843
#
_cell.length_a   1.000
_cell.length_b   1.000
_cell.length_c   1.000
_cell.angle_alpha   90.00
_cell.angle_beta   90.00
_cell.angle_gamma   90.00
#
_symmetry.space_group_name_H-M   'P 1'
#
loop_
_entity.id
_entity.type
_entity.pdbx_description
1 polymer ?
#
loop_
_entity_poly.entity_id
_entity_poly.type
_entity_poly.pdbx_seq_one_letter_code
_entity_poly.pdbx_strand_id
1 'polypeptide(L)'
;MADVKPAEVSAILKNQLAGFEATASLDEVGTVLEVGDGIARVYGLTHGEYGELVTFENGIDGMVLNLEEDNVGVVLLGPSKEIKEGNTVKRTKKIASINVGEGIVGRVVDTLGTPIDGKGPIAGETFQMPLERKAPGVIFRQPVNEPLQTGIKSIDAMIPVGRGQRELVIGDRQTGKTTVCIDTILNQKEFYDAGEPVYCIYVAVGQKASTVAGIAKILENKGALDYTTIVAANASDPAPMQVYAPFAGAAIGEYFRDTGRPALIIYDDLSKQAVAYREVSLLLRRPPGREAYPGDVFYLHSRLLERAAKVIADDDIAKGMNDLPESLKDKVKGGGSLTALPIIETQAGDVSAYIPTNVISITDGQIFLESDLFNSGVRPAINVGISVSRVGGSAQIKSMKKVAGTLKLDQAQFRELEAFAKFGSDLDAATLNVIEKGRRNVEILKQAQNDPFTVEEQVAIIYAGSKNLLRNVPVEKVKEFETAFLSTLKKKHKKVLGELKAGKLTDNVLDTLNSVAQETSKAFE
;
A
#
# COMPACT_ATOMS: atom_id res chain seq x y z
N MET A 1 8.25 -35.76 11.92
CA MET A 1 9.65 -35.49 12.31
C MET A 1 10.51 -36.45 11.53
N ALA A 2 11.26 -35.95 10.56
CA ALA A 2 12.33 -36.76 9.98
C ALA A 2 13.50 -36.57 10.94
N ASP A 3 13.80 -37.63 11.72
CA ASP A 3 14.98 -37.67 12.57
C ASP A 3 16.20 -37.42 11.69
N VAL A 4 16.97 -36.37 12.02
CA VAL A 4 18.33 -36.23 11.49
C VAL A 4 19.04 -37.52 11.86
N LYS A 5 19.42 -38.31 10.87
CA LYS A 5 20.01 -39.60 11.16
C LYS A 5 21.33 -39.39 11.91
N PRO A 6 21.53 -40.00 13.10
CA PRO A 6 22.76 -39.84 13.87
C PRO A 6 24.04 -40.11 13.08
N ALA A 7 23.94 -40.92 12.01
CA ALA A 7 25.03 -41.22 11.10
C ALA A 7 25.45 -40.00 10.22
N GLU A 8 24.54 -39.14 9.86
CA GLU A 8 24.82 -37.91 9.05
C GLU A 8 25.53 -36.86 9.89
N VAL A 9 25.04 -36.67 11.14
CA VAL A 9 25.71 -35.77 12.10
C VAL A 9 27.11 -36.29 12.45
N SER A 10 27.27 -37.61 12.64
CA SER A 10 28.57 -38.23 12.92
C SER A 10 29.55 -38.11 11.74
N ALA A 11 29.08 -38.22 10.49
CA ALA A 11 29.92 -38.04 9.30
C ALA A 11 30.40 -36.58 9.13
N ILE A 12 29.53 -35.62 9.38
CA ILE A 12 29.88 -34.18 9.33
C ILE A 12 30.86 -33.83 10.44
N LEU A 13 30.62 -34.32 11.69
CA LEU A 13 31.54 -34.11 12.80
C LEU A 13 32.93 -34.70 12.55
N LYS A 14 33.01 -35.90 11.93
CA LYS A 14 34.29 -36.49 11.54
C LYS A 14 35.04 -35.70 10.52
N ASN A 15 34.35 -35.14 9.51
CA ASN A 15 34.97 -34.31 8.48
C ASN A 15 35.41 -32.94 9.05
N GLN A 16 34.64 -32.34 9.95
CA GLN A 16 35.03 -31.11 10.62
C GLN A 16 36.22 -31.27 11.56
N LEU A 17 36.29 -32.39 12.28
CA LEU A 17 37.44 -32.71 13.15
C LEU A 17 38.72 -33.00 12.36
N ALA A 18 38.62 -33.52 11.15
CA ALA A 18 39.78 -33.77 10.27
C ALA A 18 40.39 -32.50 9.64
N GLY A 19 39.64 -31.39 9.61
CA GLY A 19 40.07 -30.08 9.05
C GLY A 19 40.38 -29.00 10.10
N PHE A 20 40.53 -29.37 11.39
CA PHE A 20 40.67 -28.42 12.48
C PHE A 20 42.11 -27.92 12.63
N GLU A 21 42.53 -26.92 11.84
CA GLU A 21 43.53 -25.94 12.26
C GLU A 21 42.83 -24.68 12.75
N ALA A 22 42.82 -24.54 14.07
CA ALA A 22 42.68 -23.36 14.93
C ALA A 22 41.80 -22.20 14.50
N THR A 23 40.81 -21.88 15.36
CA THR A 23 40.23 -20.52 15.64
C THR A 23 39.04 -20.05 14.85
N ALA A 24 38.07 -20.87 14.46
CA ALA A 24 36.70 -20.40 14.32
C ALA A 24 35.84 -21.10 15.38
N SER A 25 35.19 -20.40 16.29
CA SER A 25 34.26 -21.04 17.21
C SER A 25 33.13 -21.65 16.40
N LEU A 26 32.80 -22.90 16.64
CA LEU A 26 31.67 -23.64 16.04
C LEU A 26 30.34 -22.89 16.16
N ASP A 27 30.28 -21.93 17.06
CA ASP A 27 29.11 -21.08 17.33
C ASP A 27 28.83 -20.03 16.25
N GLU A 28 29.79 -19.72 15.39
CA GLU A 28 29.69 -18.68 14.36
C GLU A 28 29.68 -19.21 12.93
N VAL A 29 29.96 -20.49 12.77
CA VAL A 29 30.05 -21.18 11.47
C VAL A 29 29.18 -22.39 11.48
N GLY A 30 28.34 -22.53 10.47
CA GLY A 30 27.49 -23.70 10.27
C GLY A 30 27.80 -24.44 8.97
N THR A 31 27.24 -25.62 8.82
CA THR A 31 27.34 -26.45 7.62
C THR A 31 25.96 -26.77 7.09
N VAL A 32 25.75 -26.63 5.79
CA VAL A 32 24.49 -26.97 5.12
C VAL A 32 24.27 -28.47 5.19
N LEU A 33 23.17 -28.89 5.82
CA LEU A 33 22.72 -30.29 5.88
C LEU A 33 21.85 -30.66 4.68
N GLU A 34 20.96 -29.75 4.30
CA GLU A 34 19.98 -29.94 3.24
C GLU A 34 19.69 -28.59 2.61
N VAL A 35 19.54 -28.54 1.29
CA VAL A 35 19.13 -27.34 0.54
C VAL A 35 18.13 -27.70 -0.53
N GLY A 36 17.07 -26.91 -0.65
CA GLY A 36 16.05 -27.08 -1.69
C GLY A 36 14.99 -25.97 -1.62
N ASP A 37 14.44 -25.61 -2.75
CA ASP A 37 13.29 -24.71 -2.87
C ASP A 37 13.42 -23.36 -2.11
N GLY A 38 14.65 -22.79 -2.09
CA GLY A 38 14.92 -21.51 -1.44
C GLY A 38 15.10 -21.59 0.08
N ILE A 39 15.28 -22.80 0.64
CA ILE A 39 15.54 -23.02 2.07
C ILE A 39 16.78 -23.88 2.23
N ALA A 40 17.57 -23.59 3.25
CA ALA A 40 18.68 -24.43 3.72
C ALA A 40 18.47 -24.80 5.20
N ARG A 41 18.77 -26.05 5.53
CA ARG A 41 18.92 -26.50 6.92
C ARG A 41 20.40 -26.54 7.25
N VAL A 42 20.78 -25.86 8.30
CA VAL A 42 22.18 -25.63 8.67
C VAL A 42 22.45 -26.23 10.03
N TYR A 43 23.46 -27.04 10.15
CA TYR A 43 23.99 -27.51 11.42
C TYR A 43 24.98 -26.52 12.00
N GLY A 44 24.98 -26.31 13.31
CA GLY A 44 25.77 -25.27 13.97
C GLY A 44 24.99 -23.95 14.07
N LEU A 45 25.67 -22.82 14.07
CA LEU A 45 25.07 -21.51 14.31
C LEU A 45 24.31 -21.44 15.64
N THR A 46 24.87 -22.03 16.70
CA THR A 46 24.23 -22.28 18.01
C THR A 46 23.72 -20.98 18.66
N HIS A 47 24.37 -19.86 18.39
CA HIS A 47 23.99 -18.55 18.90
C HIS A 47 23.27 -17.69 17.84
N GLY A 48 22.80 -18.30 16.74
CA GLY A 48 22.02 -17.62 15.71
C GLY A 48 20.72 -17.05 16.26
N GLU A 49 20.36 -15.85 15.86
CA GLU A 49 19.15 -15.18 16.29
C GLU A 49 18.07 -15.24 15.19
N TYR A 50 16.80 -15.24 15.57
CA TYR A 50 15.70 -15.13 14.61
C TYR A 50 15.79 -13.80 13.83
N GLY A 51 15.71 -13.86 12.50
CA GLY A 51 15.86 -12.69 11.64
C GLY A 51 17.31 -12.26 11.38
N GLU A 52 18.31 -12.99 11.90
CA GLU A 52 19.72 -12.72 11.63
C GLU A 52 20.06 -13.10 10.19
N LEU A 53 20.86 -12.25 9.52
CA LEU A 53 21.47 -12.56 8.24
C LEU A 53 22.65 -13.51 8.42
N VAL A 54 22.74 -14.48 7.54
CA VAL A 54 23.87 -15.39 7.39
C VAL A 54 24.36 -15.36 5.95
N THR A 55 25.66 -15.53 5.75
CA THR A 55 26.24 -15.53 4.40
C THR A 55 26.81 -16.90 4.07
N PHE A 56 26.40 -17.47 2.95
CA PHE A 56 26.90 -18.72 2.43
C PHE A 56 28.25 -18.53 1.73
N GLU A 57 29.01 -19.61 1.57
CA GLU A 57 30.36 -19.60 0.97
C GLU A 57 30.43 -18.93 -0.41
N ASN A 58 29.36 -19.03 -1.20
CA ASN A 58 29.23 -18.44 -2.51
C ASN A 58 28.76 -16.96 -2.50
N GLY A 59 28.67 -16.33 -1.32
CA GLY A 59 28.25 -14.92 -1.17
C GLY A 59 26.75 -14.69 -1.22
N ILE A 60 25.93 -15.75 -1.25
CA ILE A 60 24.47 -15.61 -1.12
C ILE A 60 24.13 -15.37 0.36
N ASP A 61 23.26 -14.41 0.60
CA ASP A 61 22.72 -14.16 1.94
C ASP A 61 21.49 -15.01 2.19
N GLY A 62 21.33 -15.41 3.44
CA GLY A 62 20.15 -16.07 3.97
C GLY A 62 19.70 -15.43 5.26
N MET A 63 18.49 -15.74 5.68
CA MET A 63 17.94 -15.26 6.95
C MET A 63 17.45 -16.41 7.80
N VAL A 64 17.80 -16.39 9.06
CA VAL A 64 17.41 -17.38 10.06
C VAL A 64 15.92 -17.21 10.40
N LEU A 65 15.11 -18.24 10.15
CA LEU A 65 13.67 -18.23 10.43
C LEU A 65 13.19 -19.36 11.35
N ASN A 66 13.99 -20.39 11.53
CA ASN A 66 13.64 -21.50 12.42
C ASN A 66 14.85 -21.88 13.25
N LEU A 67 14.67 -21.95 14.56
CA LEU A 67 15.69 -22.35 15.51
C LEU A 67 15.23 -23.66 16.14
N GLU A 68 15.90 -24.75 15.78
CA GLU A 68 15.67 -26.09 16.34
C GLU A 68 16.88 -26.53 17.19
N GLU A 69 16.71 -27.54 17.99
CA GLU A 69 17.76 -28.01 18.92
C GLU A 69 19.05 -28.41 18.17
N ASP A 70 18.91 -29.09 17.02
CA ASP A 70 20.03 -29.65 16.26
C ASP A 70 20.36 -28.87 14.96
N ASN A 71 19.50 -27.97 14.53
CA ASN A 71 19.69 -27.28 13.26
C ASN A 71 18.95 -25.92 13.20
N VAL A 72 19.35 -25.12 12.22
CA VAL A 72 18.76 -23.82 11.97
C VAL A 72 18.15 -23.82 10.56
N GLY A 73 16.88 -23.43 10.46
CA GLY A 73 16.20 -23.22 9.19
C GLY A 73 16.50 -21.82 8.65
N VAL A 74 17.14 -21.76 7.49
CA VAL A 74 17.56 -20.51 6.83
C VAL A 74 16.82 -20.39 5.52
N VAL A 75 16.16 -19.25 5.28
CA VAL A 75 15.61 -18.93 3.96
C VAL A 75 16.65 -18.19 3.12
N LEU A 76 16.75 -18.57 1.87
CA LEU A 76 17.73 -17.99 0.96
C LEU A 76 17.20 -16.71 0.32
N LEU A 77 17.97 -15.65 0.37
CA LEU A 77 17.66 -14.36 -0.23
C LEU A 77 18.26 -14.21 -1.63
N GLY A 78 18.49 -15.34 -2.29
CA GLY A 78 19.07 -15.43 -3.62
C GLY A 78 18.86 -16.81 -4.25
N PRO A 79 19.43 -17.08 -5.44
CA PRO A 79 19.25 -18.33 -6.16
C PRO A 79 19.90 -19.50 -5.40
N SER A 80 19.13 -20.57 -5.13
CA SER A 80 19.61 -21.75 -4.40
C SER A 80 20.54 -22.68 -5.19
N LYS A 81 20.62 -22.50 -6.52
CA LYS A 81 21.32 -23.45 -7.42
C LYS A 81 22.82 -23.65 -7.14
N GLU A 82 23.45 -22.67 -6.53
CA GLU A 82 24.88 -22.67 -6.23
C GLU A 82 25.21 -23.16 -4.81
N ILE A 83 24.20 -23.37 -3.98
CA ILE A 83 24.38 -23.87 -2.60
C ILE A 83 24.25 -25.38 -2.61
N LYS A 84 25.16 -26.06 -1.93
CA LYS A 84 25.23 -27.53 -1.84
C LYS A 84 25.32 -27.98 -0.39
N GLU A 85 24.91 -29.21 -0.14
CA GLU A 85 25.19 -29.89 1.13
C GLU A 85 26.69 -29.84 1.43
N GLY A 86 27.04 -29.58 2.67
CA GLY A 86 28.42 -29.42 3.11
C GLY A 86 28.99 -28.01 2.94
N ASN A 87 28.32 -27.09 2.24
CA ASN A 87 28.81 -25.71 2.17
C ASN A 87 28.83 -25.03 3.54
N THR A 88 29.77 -24.12 3.70
CA THR A 88 29.93 -23.34 4.94
C THR A 88 28.99 -22.16 4.97
N VAL A 89 28.40 -21.88 6.14
CA VAL A 89 27.55 -20.72 6.40
C VAL A 89 28.12 -19.95 7.57
N LYS A 90 28.23 -18.64 7.45
CA LYS A 90 28.76 -17.74 8.49
C LYS A 90 27.68 -16.81 9.00
N ARG A 91 27.64 -16.60 10.32
CA ARG A 91 26.83 -15.56 10.95
C ARG A 91 27.35 -14.17 10.57
N THR A 92 26.43 -13.26 10.33
CA THR A 92 26.78 -11.83 10.15
C THR A 92 26.64 -11.03 11.45
N LYS A 93 25.95 -11.55 12.45
CA LYS A 93 25.54 -10.86 13.69
C LYS A 93 24.73 -9.58 13.44
N LYS A 94 24.06 -9.53 12.28
CA LYS A 94 23.21 -8.42 11.87
C LYS A 94 21.80 -8.94 11.62
N ILE A 95 20.83 -8.28 12.22
CA ILE A 95 19.43 -8.50 11.89
C ILE A 95 19.16 -7.96 10.48
N ALA A 96 18.33 -8.67 9.74
CA ALA A 96 17.98 -8.31 8.37
C ALA A 96 17.51 -6.86 8.28
N SER A 97 18.24 -6.06 7.52
CA SER A 97 18.02 -4.63 7.38
C SER A 97 18.36 -4.17 5.96
N ILE A 98 17.80 -3.05 5.55
CA ILE A 98 18.13 -2.39 4.28
C ILE A 98 18.70 -1.01 4.52
N ASN A 99 19.53 -0.54 3.60
CA ASN A 99 20.08 0.79 3.61
C ASN A 99 19.08 1.77 2.98
N VAL A 100 18.60 2.73 3.74
CA VAL A 100 17.63 3.75 3.31
C VAL A 100 18.21 5.15 3.52
N GLY A 101 17.98 6.03 2.56
CA GLY A 101 18.35 7.44 2.62
C GLY A 101 17.66 8.22 1.51
N GLU A 102 17.98 9.50 1.37
CA GLU A 102 17.35 10.37 0.34
C GLU A 102 17.58 9.85 -1.09
N GLY A 103 18.72 9.23 -1.35
CA GLY A 103 19.06 8.71 -2.68
C GLY A 103 18.24 7.52 -3.15
N ILE A 104 17.36 6.94 -2.31
CA ILE A 104 16.48 5.85 -2.70
C ILE A 104 15.24 6.34 -3.47
N VAL A 105 14.92 7.62 -3.35
CA VAL A 105 13.80 8.23 -4.07
C VAL A 105 14.09 8.21 -5.57
N GLY A 106 13.11 7.87 -6.38
CA GLY A 106 13.26 7.75 -7.83
C GLY A 106 13.91 6.46 -8.31
N ARG A 107 14.16 5.50 -7.39
CA ARG A 107 14.86 4.24 -7.70
C ARG A 107 13.90 3.05 -7.71
N VAL A 108 14.31 2.03 -8.44
CA VAL A 108 13.70 0.69 -8.37
C VAL A 108 14.69 -0.24 -7.70
N VAL A 109 14.30 -0.82 -6.58
CA VAL A 109 15.13 -1.70 -5.76
C VAL A 109 14.48 -3.06 -5.55
N ASP A 110 15.30 -4.06 -5.21
CA ASP A 110 14.81 -5.36 -4.76
C ASP A 110 14.46 -5.37 -3.26
N THR A 111 14.12 -6.52 -2.73
CA THR A 111 13.79 -6.73 -1.30
C THR A 111 14.94 -6.42 -0.35
N LEU A 112 16.19 -6.49 -0.80
CA LEU A 112 17.38 -6.17 -0.01
C LEU A 112 17.82 -4.71 -0.14
N GLY A 113 17.05 -3.89 -0.88
CA GLY A 113 17.40 -2.50 -1.17
C GLY A 113 18.45 -2.34 -2.27
N THR A 114 18.77 -3.40 -3.00
CA THR A 114 19.73 -3.34 -4.10
C THR A 114 19.07 -2.72 -5.33
N PRO A 115 19.67 -1.69 -5.95
CA PRO A 115 19.12 -1.10 -7.17
C PRO A 115 19.09 -2.09 -8.34
N ILE A 116 17.92 -2.19 -9.00
CA ILE A 116 17.71 -3.04 -10.18
C ILE A 116 17.33 -2.23 -11.44
N ASP A 117 17.41 -0.91 -11.35
CA ASP A 117 17.05 0.05 -12.42
C ASP A 117 18.22 0.41 -13.36
N GLY A 118 19.39 -0.17 -13.15
CA GLY A 118 20.57 0.10 -13.97
C GLY A 118 21.23 1.48 -13.76
N LYS A 119 20.76 2.26 -12.76
CA LYS A 119 21.25 3.62 -12.48
C LYS A 119 22.44 3.65 -11.49
N GLY A 120 23.06 2.51 -11.22
CA GLY A 120 24.19 2.39 -10.28
C GLY A 120 23.77 2.41 -8.81
N PRO A 121 24.73 2.48 -7.87
CA PRO A 121 24.48 2.46 -6.44
C PRO A 121 23.62 3.63 -5.95
N ILE A 122 22.94 3.44 -4.79
CA ILE A 122 22.21 4.52 -4.11
C ILE A 122 23.23 5.54 -3.61
N ALA A 123 23.03 6.81 -4.00
CA ALA A 123 23.90 7.91 -3.60
C ALA A 123 23.51 8.51 -2.24
N GLY A 124 24.48 9.14 -1.57
CA GLY A 124 24.25 9.90 -0.35
C GLY A 124 24.35 9.07 0.94
N GLU A 125 24.01 9.71 2.05
CA GLU A 125 24.00 9.10 3.37
C GLU A 125 22.86 8.07 3.47
N THR A 126 23.15 6.90 4.03
CA THR A 126 22.17 5.83 4.24
C THR A 126 22.15 5.36 5.68
N PHE A 127 20.99 4.92 6.14
CA PHE A 127 20.73 4.41 7.47
C PHE A 127 20.27 2.96 7.36
N GLN A 128 20.77 2.09 8.24
CA GLN A 128 20.31 0.71 8.30
C GLN A 128 18.94 0.66 8.97
N MET A 129 17.90 0.37 8.19
CA MET A 129 16.53 0.22 8.66
C MET A 129 16.20 -1.26 8.75
N PRO A 130 15.83 -1.78 9.94
CA PRO A 130 15.48 -3.18 10.09
C PRO A 130 14.23 -3.54 9.28
N LEU A 131 14.24 -4.71 8.63
CA LEU A 131 13.08 -5.21 7.89
C LEU A 131 11.90 -5.46 8.84
N GLU A 132 12.16 -6.13 9.96
CA GLU A 132 11.18 -6.34 11.01
C GLU A 132 11.43 -5.37 12.18
N ARG A 133 10.44 -4.56 12.47
CA ARG A 133 10.47 -3.55 13.52
C ARG A 133 9.10 -3.46 14.19
N LYS A 134 9.08 -3.28 15.50
CA LYS A 134 7.84 -3.03 16.22
C LYS A 134 7.17 -1.74 15.78
N ALA A 135 5.87 -1.81 15.57
CA ALA A 135 5.07 -0.63 15.29
C ALA A 135 5.15 0.39 16.43
N PRO A 136 5.00 1.70 16.14
CA PRO A 136 4.93 2.71 17.19
C PRO A 136 3.83 2.39 18.21
N GLY A 137 4.17 2.41 19.49
CA GLY A 137 3.22 2.21 20.59
C GLY A 137 2.21 3.37 20.69
N VAL A 138 1.21 3.21 21.55
CA VAL A 138 0.09 4.17 21.68
C VAL A 138 0.56 5.59 21.98
N ILE A 139 1.57 5.75 22.85
CA ILE A 139 2.09 7.07 23.27
C ILE A 139 2.81 7.83 22.15
N PHE A 140 3.25 7.12 21.10
CA PHE A 140 3.97 7.69 19.96
C PHE A 140 3.04 8.06 18.80
N ARG A 141 1.74 7.82 18.93
CA ARG A 141 0.75 8.09 17.89
C ARG A 141 -0.10 9.30 18.20
N GLN A 142 -0.56 9.95 17.16
CA GLN A 142 -1.63 10.96 17.26
C GLN A 142 -2.79 10.61 16.32
N PRO A 143 -4.00 11.18 16.56
CA PRO A 143 -5.15 10.94 15.72
C PRO A 143 -4.92 11.32 14.26
N VAL A 144 -5.50 10.54 13.34
CA VAL A 144 -5.51 10.82 11.91
C VAL A 144 -6.56 11.91 11.63
N ASN A 145 -6.11 13.10 11.29
CA ASN A 145 -6.95 14.29 11.08
C ASN A 145 -6.54 15.14 9.86
N GLU A 146 -5.60 14.64 9.06
CA GLU A 146 -5.16 15.28 7.82
C GLU A 146 -5.53 14.43 6.62
N PRO A 147 -6.12 15.01 5.55
CA PRO A 147 -6.47 14.24 4.37
C PRO A 147 -5.22 13.80 3.59
N LEU A 148 -5.26 12.56 3.08
CA LEU A 148 -4.46 12.13 1.96
C LEU A 148 -5.36 12.26 0.72
N GLN A 149 -5.12 13.24 -0.12
CA GLN A 149 -5.91 13.44 -1.32
C GLN A 149 -5.54 12.37 -2.36
N THR A 150 -6.50 11.53 -2.72
CA THR A 150 -6.28 10.48 -3.73
C THR A 150 -6.42 11.00 -5.15
N GLY A 151 -7.11 12.12 -5.32
CA GLY A 151 -7.46 12.67 -6.63
C GLY A 151 -8.62 11.92 -7.30
N ILE A 152 -9.24 10.97 -6.59
CA ILE A 152 -10.35 10.17 -7.08
C ILE A 152 -11.64 10.64 -6.40
N LYS A 153 -12.54 11.20 -7.19
CA LYS A 153 -13.78 11.85 -6.72
C LYS A 153 -14.60 10.97 -5.78
N SER A 154 -14.77 9.71 -6.12
CA SER A 154 -15.57 8.77 -5.32
C SER A 154 -14.92 8.42 -3.98
N ILE A 155 -13.59 8.37 -3.91
CA ILE A 155 -12.84 8.08 -2.68
C ILE A 155 -12.83 9.32 -1.79
N ASP A 156 -12.30 10.44 -2.29
CA ASP A 156 -12.12 11.65 -1.49
C ASP A 156 -13.45 12.20 -0.95
N ALA A 157 -14.56 11.98 -1.68
CA ALA A 157 -15.89 12.41 -1.26
C ALA A 157 -16.57 11.46 -0.26
N MET A 158 -16.47 10.14 -0.45
CA MET A 158 -17.32 9.17 0.26
C MET A 158 -16.57 8.18 1.15
N ILE A 159 -15.28 7.98 0.90
CA ILE A 159 -14.41 7.03 1.59
C ILE A 159 -13.04 7.70 1.83
N PRO A 160 -13.00 8.86 2.50
CA PRO A 160 -11.77 9.65 2.58
C PRO A 160 -10.67 8.93 3.35
N VAL A 161 -9.45 9.05 2.85
CA VAL A 161 -8.25 8.48 3.44
C VAL A 161 -7.46 9.57 4.14
N GLY A 162 -7.01 9.30 5.36
CA GLY A 162 -6.18 10.23 6.14
C GLY A 162 -4.71 9.83 6.17
N ARG A 163 -3.83 10.80 6.40
CA ARG A 163 -2.39 10.57 6.56
C ARG A 163 -2.11 9.77 7.84
N GLY A 164 -1.56 8.58 7.67
CA GLY A 164 -1.32 7.63 8.75
C GLY A 164 -2.39 6.53 8.88
N GLN A 165 -3.40 6.53 8.00
CA GLN A 165 -4.46 5.51 7.95
C GLN A 165 -4.01 4.29 7.15
N ARG A 166 -4.62 3.14 7.44
CA ARG A 166 -4.53 1.90 6.65
C ARG A 166 -5.87 1.67 5.97
N GLU A 167 -5.93 1.89 4.67
CA GLU A 167 -7.16 1.70 3.90
C GLU A 167 -6.96 0.57 2.89
N LEU A 168 -7.73 -0.50 3.03
CA LEU A 168 -7.64 -1.67 2.17
C LEU A 168 -8.27 -1.40 0.81
N VAL A 169 -7.58 -1.76 -0.27
CA VAL A 169 -8.13 -1.80 -1.63
C VAL A 169 -8.37 -3.26 -2.00
N ILE A 170 -9.63 -3.65 -2.14
CA ILE A 170 -10.03 -5.05 -2.29
C ILE A 170 -10.98 -5.25 -3.48
N GLY A 171 -10.85 -6.37 -4.17
CA GLY A 171 -11.70 -6.74 -5.30
C GLY A 171 -11.08 -7.82 -6.17
N ASP A 172 -11.83 -8.28 -7.15
CA ASP A 172 -11.39 -9.32 -8.08
C ASP A 172 -10.29 -8.86 -9.03
N ARG A 173 -9.71 -9.79 -9.78
CA ARG A 173 -8.73 -9.47 -10.82
C ARG A 173 -9.28 -8.46 -11.81
N GLN A 174 -8.43 -7.53 -12.26
CA GLN A 174 -8.73 -6.55 -13.32
C GLN A 174 -9.89 -5.59 -13.00
N THR A 175 -10.24 -5.39 -11.73
CA THR A 175 -11.25 -4.41 -11.30
C THR A 175 -10.71 -2.98 -11.14
N GLY A 176 -9.39 -2.77 -11.36
CA GLY A 176 -8.76 -1.46 -11.28
C GLY A 176 -8.09 -1.14 -9.94
N LYS A 177 -7.81 -2.14 -9.07
CA LYS A 177 -7.15 -1.94 -7.76
C LYS A 177 -5.82 -1.19 -7.89
N THR A 178 -4.92 -1.71 -8.71
CA THR A 178 -3.62 -1.08 -9.00
C THR A 178 -3.79 0.32 -9.58
N THR A 179 -4.75 0.52 -10.48
CA THR A 179 -5.03 1.84 -11.10
C THR A 179 -5.40 2.88 -10.05
N VAL A 180 -6.28 2.57 -9.12
CA VAL A 180 -6.67 3.45 -8.00
C VAL A 180 -5.44 3.86 -7.18
N CYS A 181 -4.55 2.91 -6.89
CA CYS A 181 -3.33 3.18 -6.13
C CYS A 181 -2.32 4.03 -6.92
N ILE A 182 -2.16 3.77 -8.22
CA ILE A 182 -1.27 4.58 -9.09
C ILE A 182 -1.82 6.00 -9.23
N ASP A 183 -3.13 6.18 -9.44
CA ASP A 183 -3.76 7.50 -9.50
C ASP A 183 -3.55 8.28 -8.20
N THR A 184 -3.59 7.59 -7.05
CA THR A 184 -3.27 8.20 -5.74
C THR A 184 -1.82 8.69 -5.68
N ILE A 185 -0.85 7.92 -6.21
CA ILE A 185 0.55 8.38 -6.33
C ILE A 185 0.64 9.60 -7.25
N LEU A 186 0.02 9.55 -8.43
CA LEU A 186 0.07 10.64 -9.40
C LEU A 186 -0.48 11.94 -8.83
N ASN A 187 -1.50 11.88 -7.98
CA ASN A 187 -2.10 13.05 -7.34
C ASN A 187 -1.16 13.72 -6.32
N GLN A 188 -0.13 13.04 -5.81
CA GLN A 188 0.84 13.64 -4.90
C GLN A 188 1.81 14.61 -5.59
N LYS A 189 1.80 14.67 -6.93
CA LYS A 189 2.64 15.60 -7.69
C LYS A 189 2.38 17.06 -7.32
N GLU A 190 1.14 17.44 -7.05
CA GLU A 190 0.79 18.80 -6.63
C GLU A 190 1.52 19.21 -5.34
N PHE A 191 1.59 18.29 -4.36
CA PHE A 191 2.30 18.53 -3.10
C PHE A 191 3.82 18.55 -3.29
N TYR A 192 4.34 17.69 -4.17
CA TYR A 192 5.76 17.70 -4.53
C TYR A 192 6.17 19.02 -5.19
N ASP A 193 5.41 19.49 -6.16
CA ASP A 193 5.65 20.76 -6.87
C ASP A 193 5.51 21.98 -5.92
N ALA A 194 4.70 21.87 -4.86
CA ALA A 194 4.56 22.88 -3.81
C ALA A 194 5.68 22.88 -2.77
N GLY A 195 6.61 21.91 -2.83
CA GLY A 195 7.71 21.77 -1.85
C GLY A 195 7.33 21.04 -0.56
N GLU A 196 6.15 20.41 -0.53
CA GLU A 196 5.65 19.61 0.60
C GLU A 196 5.40 18.15 0.16
N PRO A 197 6.43 17.40 -0.29
CA PRO A 197 6.26 16.10 -0.91
C PRO A 197 5.65 15.08 0.05
N VAL A 198 4.77 14.24 -0.48
CA VAL A 198 4.41 12.94 0.09
C VAL A 198 5.27 11.89 -0.61
N TYR A 199 6.19 11.27 0.14
CA TYR A 199 7.06 10.24 -0.42
C TYR A 199 6.30 8.95 -0.62
N CYS A 200 6.28 8.45 -1.85
CA CYS A 200 5.51 7.29 -2.22
C CYS A 200 6.40 6.05 -2.34
N ILE A 201 5.92 4.93 -1.84
CA ILE A 201 6.57 3.63 -1.97
C ILE A 201 5.58 2.66 -2.62
N TYR A 202 5.93 2.15 -3.80
CA TYR A 202 5.16 1.13 -4.47
C TYR A 202 5.86 -0.21 -4.35
N VAL A 203 5.23 -1.16 -3.65
CA VAL A 203 5.76 -2.50 -3.42
C VAL A 203 5.05 -3.49 -4.33
N ALA A 204 5.76 -3.98 -5.34
CA ALA A 204 5.29 -5.03 -6.24
C ALA A 204 5.66 -6.41 -5.69
N VAL A 205 4.66 -7.22 -5.36
CA VAL A 205 4.85 -8.56 -4.80
C VAL A 205 4.36 -9.62 -5.78
N GLY A 206 5.24 -10.50 -6.23
CA GLY A 206 4.90 -11.61 -7.11
C GLY A 206 4.29 -11.19 -8.45
N GLN A 207 4.61 -9.99 -8.92
CA GLN A 207 4.15 -9.48 -10.22
C GLN A 207 5.12 -9.85 -11.35
N LYS A 208 4.63 -9.79 -12.58
CA LYS A 208 5.50 -9.95 -13.76
C LYS A 208 6.41 -8.73 -13.88
N ALA A 209 7.69 -8.93 -14.19
CA ALA A 209 8.66 -7.86 -14.39
C ALA A 209 8.19 -6.82 -15.44
N SER A 210 7.50 -7.27 -16.50
CA SER A 210 6.91 -6.37 -17.51
C SER A 210 5.82 -5.45 -16.94
N THR A 211 5.04 -5.92 -15.96
CA THR A 211 4.02 -5.10 -15.28
C THR A 211 4.69 -4.02 -14.43
N VAL A 212 5.71 -4.39 -13.66
CA VAL A 212 6.49 -3.45 -12.84
C VAL A 212 7.16 -2.39 -13.72
N ALA A 213 7.78 -2.80 -14.82
CA ALA A 213 8.37 -1.89 -15.79
C ALA A 213 7.35 -0.93 -16.42
N GLY A 214 6.13 -1.42 -16.71
CA GLY A 214 5.03 -0.60 -17.22
C GLY A 214 4.60 0.47 -16.19
N ILE A 215 4.49 0.11 -14.91
CA ILE A 215 4.17 1.06 -13.83
C ILE A 215 5.29 2.09 -13.66
N ALA A 216 6.54 1.66 -13.61
CA ALA A 216 7.69 2.56 -13.53
C ALA A 216 7.67 3.59 -14.68
N LYS A 217 7.34 3.13 -15.90
CA LYS A 217 7.24 4.01 -17.08
C LYS A 217 6.08 5.02 -16.98
N ILE A 218 4.92 4.61 -16.43
CA ILE A 218 3.79 5.53 -16.19
C ILE A 218 4.21 6.61 -15.20
N LEU A 219 4.81 6.23 -14.07
CA LEU A 219 5.28 7.15 -13.04
C LEU A 219 6.35 8.11 -13.59
N GLU A 220 7.30 7.60 -14.37
CA GLU A 220 8.33 8.42 -15.03
C GLU A 220 7.73 9.42 -16.00
N ASN A 221 6.85 8.98 -16.90
CA ASN A 221 6.22 9.85 -17.90
C ASN A 221 5.35 10.95 -17.28
N LYS A 222 4.80 10.73 -16.09
CA LYS A 222 4.00 11.71 -15.35
C LYS A 222 4.83 12.54 -14.35
N GLY A 223 6.14 12.32 -14.25
CA GLY A 223 7.02 12.99 -13.30
C GLY A 223 6.75 12.60 -11.83
N ALA A 224 6.11 11.45 -11.61
CA ALA A 224 5.80 10.96 -10.27
C ALA A 224 6.92 10.06 -9.70
N LEU A 225 7.84 9.62 -10.55
CA LEU A 225 9.00 8.85 -10.10
C LEU A 225 9.94 9.70 -9.22
N ASP A 226 9.95 11.02 -9.40
CA ASP A 226 10.81 11.95 -8.65
C ASP A 226 10.54 11.97 -7.12
N TYR A 227 9.40 11.45 -6.69
CA TYR A 227 9.03 11.29 -5.27
C TYR A 227 8.58 9.88 -4.93
N THR A 228 8.82 8.91 -5.81
CA THR A 228 8.37 7.53 -5.64
C THR A 228 9.54 6.56 -5.68
N THR A 229 9.57 5.61 -4.74
CA THR A 229 10.47 4.45 -4.75
C THR A 229 9.66 3.20 -5.09
N ILE A 230 10.19 2.35 -5.95
CA ILE A 230 9.59 1.05 -6.29
C ILE A 230 10.42 -0.06 -5.64
N VAL A 231 9.77 -0.92 -4.85
CA VAL A 231 10.36 -2.16 -4.34
C VAL A 231 9.75 -3.31 -5.11
N ALA A 232 10.56 -4.10 -5.79
CA ALA A 232 10.07 -5.17 -6.64
C ALA A 232 10.60 -6.54 -6.20
N ALA A 233 9.67 -7.45 -5.91
CA ALA A 233 9.90 -8.89 -5.83
C ALA A 233 9.05 -9.55 -6.91
N ASN A 234 9.67 -9.94 -8.01
CA ASN A 234 8.97 -10.46 -9.17
C ASN A 234 8.45 -11.88 -8.92
N ALA A 235 7.55 -12.35 -9.76
CA ALA A 235 7.00 -13.71 -9.69
C ALA A 235 8.06 -14.82 -9.91
N SER A 236 9.20 -14.48 -10.50
CA SER A 236 10.34 -15.40 -10.69
C SER A 236 11.31 -15.42 -9.52
N ASP A 237 11.18 -14.49 -8.59
CA ASP A 237 12.08 -14.39 -7.45
C ASP A 237 11.69 -15.42 -6.37
N PRO A 238 12.63 -15.90 -5.56
CA PRO A 238 12.36 -16.84 -4.48
C PRO A 238 11.24 -16.35 -3.55
N ALA A 239 10.44 -17.28 -3.03
CA ALA A 239 9.33 -16.95 -2.14
C ALA A 239 9.73 -16.07 -0.93
N PRO A 240 10.89 -16.26 -0.28
CA PRO A 240 11.34 -15.36 0.78
C PRO A 240 11.47 -13.89 0.35
N MET A 241 11.93 -13.63 -0.86
CA MET A 241 12.02 -12.26 -1.39
C MET A 241 10.64 -11.62 -1.50
N GLN A 242 9.63 -12.37 -1.93
CA GLN A 242 8.24 -11.92 -2.02
C GLN A 242 7.60 -11.70 -0.64
N VAL A 243 7.97 -12.49 0.36
CA VAL A 243 7.52 -12.33 1.75
C VAL A 243 8.04 -11.03 2.35
N TYR A 244 9.33 -10.74 2.15
CA TYR A 244 9.99 -9.61 2.82
C TYR A 244 9.96 -8.30 2.04
N ALA A 245 9.58 -8.28 0.76
CA ALA A 245 9.44 -7.04 -0.01
C ALA A 245 8.49 -6.00 0.64
N PRO A 246 7.32 -6.38 1.18
CA PRO A 246 6.48 -5.44 1.92
C PRO A 246 7.16 -4.86 3.17
N PHE A 247 7.96 -5.65 3.88
CA PHE A 247 8.73 -5.18 5.05
C PHE A 247 9.84 -4.21 4.63
N ALA A 248 10.51 -4.48 3.51
CA ALA A 248 11.49 -3.56 2.93
C ALA A 248 10.85 -2.21 2.56
N GLY A 249 9.70 -2.26 1.89
CA GLY A 249 8.93 -1.05 1.60
C GLY A 249 8.52 -0.30 2.85
N ALA A 250 8.06 -1.01 3.90
CA ALA A 250 7.71 -0.41 5.18
C ALA A 250 8.92 0.27 5.84
N ALA A 251 10.10 -0.35 5.81
CA ALA A 251 11.33 0.23 6.33
C ALA A 251 11.70 1.56 5.61
N ILE A 252 11.52 1.62 4.28
CA ILE A 252 11.69 2.84 3.50
C ILE A 252 10.68 3.91 3.93
N GLY A 253 9.40 3.55 4.04
CA GLY A 253 8.34 4.47 4.47
C GLY A 253 8.54 5.00 5.89
N GLU A 254 9.05 4.16 6.79
CA GLU A 254 9.36 4.54 8.17
C GLU A 254 10.50 5.56 8.26
N TYR A 255 11.49 5.50 7.39
CA TYR A 255 12.54 6.51 7.33
C TYR A 255 11.95 7.91 7.14
N PHE A 256 11.03 8.08 6.19
CA PHE A 256 10.35 9.37 5.98
C PHE A 256 9.43 9.72 7.13
N ARG A 257 8.63 8.78 7.63
CA ARG A 257 7.73 8.98 8.78
C ARG A 257 8.51 9.44 10.02
N ASP A 258 9.60 8.75 10.35
CA ASP A 258 10.36 8.99 11.57
C ASP A 258 11.20 10.28 11.49
N THR A 259 11.45 10.78 10.28
CA THR A 259 12.08 12.10 10.05
C THR A 259 11.04 13.23 9.89
N GLY A 260 9.80 13.02 10.31
CA GLY A 260 8.75 14.05 10.37
C GLY A 260 8.05 14.33 9.05
N ARG A 261 8.19 13.45 8.05
CA ARG A 261 7.65 13.65 6.70
C ARG A 261 6.49 12.70 6.40
N PRO A 262 5.53 13.08 5.54
CA PRO A 262 4.48 12.18 5.13
C PRO A 262 4.97 11.19 4.09
N ALA A 263 4.60 9.92 4.26
CA ALA A 263 4.82 8.85 3.29
C ALA A 263 3.54 8.08 2.99
N LEU A 264 3.45 7.57 1.77
CA LEU A 264 2.39 6.69 1.29
C LEU A 264 3.00 5.39 0.81
N ILE A 265 2.54 4.26 1.32
CA ILE A 265 2.97 2.94 0.86
C ILE A 265 1.82 2.14 0.27
N ILE A 266 2.08 1.53 -0.88
CA ILE A 266 1.16 0.65 -1.58
C ILE A 266 1.76 -0.75 -1.59
N TYR A 267 0.98 -1.74 -1.14
CA TYR A 267 1.37 -3.15 -1.19
C TYR A 267 0.55 -3.87 -2.27
N ASP A 268 1.14 -4.11 -3.43
CA ASP A 268 0.47 -4.72 -4.57
C ASP A 268 1.07 -6.10 -4.90
N ASP A 269 0.60 -7.23 -4.33
CA ASP A 269 -0.50 -7.34 -3.38
C ASP A 269 -0.13 -8.25 -2.18
N LEU A 270 -0.82 -8.07 -1.07
CA LEU A 270 -0.62 -8.90 0.13
C LEU A 270 -1.19 -10.32 0.00
N SER A 271 -2.09 -10.58 -0.95
CA SER A 271 -2.56 -11.95 -1.23
C SER A 271 -1.40 -12.82 -1.71
N LYS A 272 -0.55 -12.29 -2.59
CA LYS A 272 0.65 -13.00 -3.07
C LYS A 272 1.70 -13.13 -1.97
N GLN A 273 1.87 -12.11 -1.13
CA GLN A 273 2.72 -12.24 0.06
C GLN A 273 2.28 -13.40 0.94
N ALA A 274 0.98 -13.53 1.21
CA ALA A 274 0.45 -14.63 2.01
C ALA A 274 0.71 -15.99 1.36
N VAL A 275 0.55 -16.10 0.03
CA VAL A 275 0.85 -17.34 -0.70
C VAL A 275 2.34 -17.69 -0.60
N ALA A 276 3.24 -16.73 -0.79
CA ALA A 276 4.68 -16.93 -0.63
C ALA A 276 5.03 -17.32 0.82
N TYR A 277 4.39 -16.71 1.82
CA TYR A 277 4.59 -17.06 3.22
C TYR A 277 4.10 -18.48 3.56
N ARG A 278 2.99 -18.91 2.96
CA ARG A 278 2.50 -20.30 3.06
C ARG A 278 3.53 -21.26 2.48
N GLU A 279 4.09 -20.98 1.33
CA GLU A 279 5.12 -21.79 0.68
C GLU A 279 6.36 -21.93 1.58
N VAL A 280 6.93 -20.82 2.04
CA VAL A 280 8.08 -20.81 2.97
C VAL A 280 7.76 -21.58 4.25
N SER A 281 6.59 -21.41 4.82
CA SER A 281 6.19 -22.07 6.07
C SER A 281 6.04 -23.59 5.90
N LEU A 282 5.47 -24.06 4.79
CA LEU A 282 5.37 -25.49 4.48
C LEU A 282 6.73 -26.13 4.23
N LEU A 283 7.63 -25.43 3.55
CA LEU A 283 9.00 -25.88 3.33
C LEU A 283 9.79 -25.97 4.65
N LEU A 284 9.57 -25.04 5.58
CA LEU A 284 10.09 -25.08 6.95
C LEU A 284 9.35 -26.11 7.85
N ARG A 285 8.44 -26.90 7.29
CA ARG A 285 7.65 -27.94 7.98
C ARG A 285 6.80 -27.41 9.14
N ARG A 286 6.41 -26.13 9.09
CA ARG A 286 5.46 -25.58 10.05
C ARG A 286 4.06 -26.17 9.83
N PRO A 287 3.30 -26.49 10.90
CA PRO A 287 1.99 -27.12 10.75
C PRO A 287 1.01 -26.20 10.01
N PRO A 288 0.33 -26.69 8.96
CA PRO A 288 -0.65 -25.90 8.23
C PRO A 288 -1.97 -25.77 9.02
N GLY A 289 -2.58 -24.59 8.91
CA GLY A 289 -3.93 -24.30 9.40
C GLY A 289 -4.97 -24.20 8.26
N ARG A 290 -5.93 -23.29 8.39
CA ARG A 290 -6.99 -23.05 7.40
C ARG A 290 -6.38 -22.70 6.04
N GLU A 291 -6.86 -23.33 4.97
CA GLU A 291 -6.39 -23.16 3.58
C GLU A 291 -4.87 -23.37 3.42
N ALA A 292 -4.31 -24.24 4.28
CA ALA A 292 -2.89 -24.52 4.39
C ALA A 292 -1.99 -23.31 4.77
N TYR A 293 -2.55 -22.21 5.21
CA TYR A 293 -1.78 -21.09 5.77
C TYR A 293 -1.25 -21.45 7.17
N PRO A 294 -0.07 -20.96 7.54
CA PRO A 294 0.44 -21.12 8.89
C PRO A 294 -0.42 -20.34 9.90
N GLY A 295 -0.44 -20.76 11.16
CA GLY A 295 -1.27 -20.15 12.20
C GLY A 295 -0.96 -18.69 12.48
N ASP A 296 0.22 -18.22 12.12
CA ASP A 296 0.69 -16.85 12.30
C ASP A 296 0.53 -15.93 11.08
N VAL A 297 -0.22 -16.34 10.05
CA VAL A 297 -0.45 -15.51 8.85
C VAL A 297 -1.19 -14.19 9.18
N PHE A 298 -2.06 -14.18 10.18
CA PHE A 298 -2.66 -12.96 10.69
C PHE A 298 -1.58 -12.01 11.24
N TYR A 299 -0.64 -12.54 12.02
CA TYR A 299 0.45 -11.77 12.58
C TYR A 299 1.41 -11.24 11.52
N LEU A 300 1.62 -11.96 10.41
CA LEU A 300 2.38 -11.47 9.25
C LEU A 300 1.85 -10.11 8.78
N HIS A 301 0.56 -10.02 8.51
CA HIS A 301 -0.07 -8.81 8.00
C HIS A 301 -0.28 -7.75 9.11
N SER A 302 -0.62 -8.16 10.34
CA SER A 302 -0.85 -7.20 11.41
C SER A 302 0.42 -6.47 11.83
N ARG A 303 1.56 -7.18 12.00
CA ARG A 303 2.83 -6.54 12.34
C ARG A 303 3.38 -5.64 11.24
N LEU A 304 3.04 -5.92 9.97
CA LEU A 304 3.37 -5.07 8.83
C LEU A 304 2.50 -3.80 8.82
N LEU A 305 1.18 -3.97 8.85
CA LEU A 305 0.23 -2.87 8.66
C LEU A 305 0.15 -1.93 9.87
N GLU A 306 0.39 -2.43 11.09
CA GLU A 306 0.45 -1.59 12.29
C GLU A 306 1.63 -0.58 12.28
N ARG A 307 2.62 -0.78 11.42
CA ARG A 307 3.72 0.18 11.21
C ARG A 307 3.26 1.46 10.52
N ALA A 308 2.14 1.41 9.78
CA ALA A 308 1.49 2.61 9.24
C ALA A 308 0.78 3.36 10.38
N ALA A 309 1.21 4.59 10.61
CA ALA A 309 0.70 5.42 11.69
C ALA A 309 1.01 6.89 11.45
N LYS A 310 0.30 7.77 12.16
CA LYS A 310 0.68 9.18 12.32
C LYS A 310 1.41 9.33 13.65
N VAL A 311 2.68 9.77 13.58
CA VAL A 311 3.54 9.95 14.75
C VAL A 311 3.16 11.24 15.48
N ILE A 312 3.29 11.22 16.80
CA ILE A 312 3.07 12.37 17.66
C ILE A 312 3.92 13.57 17.20
N ALA A 313 3.40 14.78 17.33
CA ALA A 313 4.09 15.99 16.88
C ALA A 313 5.27 16.41 17.77
N ASP A 314 5.35 15.90 19.00
CA ASP A 314 6.42 16.18 19.94
C ASP A 314 7.69 15.38 19.59
N ASP A 315 8.77 16.08 19.26
CA ASP A 315 10.04 15.48 18.84
C ASP A 315 10.69 14.63 19.94
N ASP A 316 10.62 15.06 21.20
CA ASP A 316 11.26 14.36 22.31
C ASP A 316 10.54 13.04 22.63
N ILE A 317 9.22 13.03 22.54
CA ILE A 317 8.45 11.80 22.66
C ILE A 317 8.73 10.89 21.44
N ALA A 318 8.76 11.43 20.23
CA ALA A 318 9.02 10.67 19.01
C ALA A 318 10.38 9.96 19.03
N LYS A 319 11.42 10.58 19.58
CA LYS A 319 12.76 9.97 19.78
C LYS A 319 12.76 8.75 20.70
N GLY A 320 11.71 8.57 21.48
CA GLY A 320 11.52 7.40 22.36
C GLY A 320 10.87 6.20 21.68
N MET A 321 10.53 6.26 20.37
CA MET A 321 9.92 5.14 19.66
C MET A 321 10.76 3.86 19.74
N ASN A 322 10.06 2.72 19.79
CA ASN A 322 10.70 1.40 19.87
C ASN A 322 11.56 1.10 18.64
N ASP A 323 12.66 0.40 18.87
CA ASP A 323 13.55 -0.16 17.85
C ASP A 323 14.02 0.88 16.80
N LEU A 324 14.15 2.15 17.21
CA LEU A 324 14.77 3.18 16.37
C LEU A 324 16.24 2.83 16.11
N PRO A 325 16.69 2.83 14.84
CA PRO A 325 18.11 2.70 14.55
C PRO A 325 18.92 3.80 15.25
N GLU A 326 20.00 3.44 15.92
CA GLU A 326 20.84 4.39 16.65
C GLU A 326 21.34 5.53 15.76
N SER A 327 21.70 5.19 14.51
CA SER A 327 22.16 6.15 13.50
C SER A 327 21.08 7.16 13.05
N LEU A 328 19.79 6.87 13.28
CA LEU A 328 18.68 7.74 12.89
C LEU A 328 18.21 8.65 14.03
N LYS A 329 18.54 8.37 15.29
CA LYS A 329 18.00 9.05 16.47
C LYS A 329 18.12 10.59 16.43
N ASP A 330 19.24 11.10 15.94
CA ASP A 330 19.46 12.55 15.85
C ASP A 330 18.62 13.23 14.75
N LYS A 331 18.06 12.46 13.81
CA LYS A 331 17.24 12.97 12.70
C LYS A 331 15.75 12.77 12.92
N VAL A 332 15.36 12.10 14.00
CA VAL A 332 13.95 11.85 14.33
C VAL A 332 13.23 13.16 14.62
N LYS A 333 12.07 13.31 13.98
CA LYS A 333 11.12 14.42 14.17
C LYS A 333 9.72 13.89 14.32
N GLY A 334 8.94 14.56 15.13
CA GLY A 334 7.51 14.27 15.29
C GLY A 334 6.68 14.72 14.10
N GLY A 335 5.40 14.35 14.08
CA GLY A 335 4.40 14.80 13.11
C GLY A 335 4.41 14.05 11.77
N GLY A 336 5.39 13.19 11.52
CA GLY A 336 5.44 12.38 10.30
C GLY A 336 4.32 11.33 10.23
N SER A 337 4.05 10.82 9.05
CA SER A 337 3.00 9.81 8.83
C SER A 337 3.42 8.78 7.79
N LEU A 338 2.93 7.55 7.97
CA LEU A 338 2.99 6.50 6.96
C LEU A 338 1.56 6.00 6.73
N THR A 339 1.02 6.28 5.55
CA THR A 339 -0.31 5.83 5.11
C THR A 339 -0.15 4.57 4.29
N ALA A 340 -0.94 3.54 4.55
CA ALA A 340 -0.85 2.28 3.82
C ALA A 340 -2.12 2.01 3.00
N LEU A 341 -1.91 1.64 1.74
CA LEU A 341 -2.93 1.10 0.84
C LEU A 341 -2.57 -0.34 0.47
N PRO A 342 -2.87 -1.32 1.34
CA PRO A 342 -2.73 -2.72 0.99
C PRO A 342 -3.76 -3.12 -0.06
N ILE A 343 -3.34 -3.95 -1.03
CA ILE A 343 -4.22 -4.54 -2.03
C ILE A 343 -4.44 -6.01 -1.67
N ILE A 344 -5.70 -6.43 -1.70
CA ILE A 344 -6.11 -7.84 -1.58
C ILE A 344 -6.92 -8.22 -2.81
N GLU A 345 -6.58 -9.37 -3.39
CA GLU A 345 -7.33 -9.96 -4.49
C GLU A 345 -8.37 -10.95 -3.96
N THR A 346 -9.62 -10.77 -4.39
CA THR A 346 -10.71 -11.71 -4.14
C THR A 346 -10.96 -12.61 -5.36
N GLN A 347 -11.69 -13.69 -5.16
CA GLN A 347 -12.22 -14.54 -6.21
C GLN A 347 -13.75 -14.48 -6.16
N ALA A 348 -14.38 -14.12 -7.28
CA ALA A 348 -15.83 -13.96 -7.38
C ALA A 348 -16.45 -13.07 -6.28
N GLY A 349 -15.74 -12.03 -5.87
CA GLY A 349 -16.20 -11.10 -4.84
C GLY A 349 -16.24 -11.66 -3.41
N ASP A 350 -15.68 -12.86 -3.16
CA ASP A 350 -15.72 -13.48 -1.84
C ASP A 350 -14.78 -12.77 -0.84
N VAL A 351 -15.37 -11.89 -0.04
CA VAL A 351 -14.68 -11.21 1.07
C VAL A 351 -14.64 -12.05 2.36
N SER A 352 -15.32 -13.21 2.40
CA SER A 352 -15.36 -14.12 3.56
C SER A 352 -14.19 -15.12 3.58
N ALA A 353 -13.39 -15.18 2.52
CA ALA A 353 -12.18 -15.97 2.45
C ALA A 353 -11.18 -15.58 3.56
N TYR A 354 -10.22 -16.46 3.86
CA TYR A 354 -9.39 -16.32 5.05
C TYR A 354 -8.52 -15.06 5.05
N ILE A 355 -7.77 -14.81 3.99
CA ILE A 355 -6.89 -13.64 3.92
C ILE A 355 -7.66 -12.31 3.83
N PRO A 356 -8.70 -12.15 2.98
CA PRO A 356 -9.55 -10.97 2.98
C PRO A 356 -10.09 -10.61 4.37
N THR A 357 -10.69 -11.58 5.07
CA THR A 357 -11.26 -11.38 6.41
C THR A 357 -10.22 -10.87 7.41
N ASN A 358 -9.02 -11.46 7.39
CA ASN A 358 -7.93 -11.05 8.26
C ASN A 358 -7.53 -9.59 8.00
N VAL A 359 -7.32 -9.21 6.74
CA VAL A 359 -6.83 -7.86 6.41
C VAL A 359 -7.91 -6.80 6.63
N ILE A 360 -9.19 -7.09 6.35
CA ILE A 360 -10.33 -6.21 6.68
C ILE A 360 -10.35 -5.89 8.19
N SER A 361 -10.05 -6.88 9.05
CA SER A 361 -10.03 -6.66 10.50
C SER A 361 -8.85 -5.82 11.00
N ILE A 362 -7.71 -5.86 10.29
CA ILE A 362 -6.49 -5.12 10.63
C ILE A 362 -6.58 -3.66 10.18
N THR A 363 -7.26 -3.38 9.07
CA THR A 363 -7.29 -2.06 8.44
C THR A 363 -8.36 -1.13 9.02
N ASP A 364 -8.21 0.16 8.76
CA ASP A 364 -9.11 1.23 9.23
C ASP A 364 -10.27 1.49 8.25
N GLY A 365 -10.53 0.54 7.37
CA GLY A 365 -11.58 0.57 6.36
C GLY A 365 -11.17 -0.13 5.09
N GLN A 366 -12.09 -0.15 4.11
CA GLN A 366 -11.86 -0.78 2.82
C GLN A 366 -12.55 -0.04 1.67
N ILE A 367 -11.88 0.00 0.54
CA ILE A 367 -12.39 0.40 -0.77
C ILE A 367 -12.63 -0.87 -1.56
N PHE A 368 -13.90 -1.22 -1.77
CA PHE A 368 -14.29 -2.43 -2.50
C PHE A 368 -14.55 -2.12 -3.97
N LEU A 369 -13.81 -2.79 -4.86
CA LEU A 369 -14.01 -2.70 -6.31
C LEU A 369 -14.76 -3.94 -6.80
N GLU A 370 -15.87 -3.70 -7.47
CA GLU A 370 -16.83 -4.72 -7.90
C GLU A 370 -16.74 -4.96 -9.40
N SER A 371 -16.69 -6.25 -9.81
CA SER A 371 -16.59 -6.65 -11.21
C SER A 371 -17.80 -6.23 -12.04
N ASP A 372 -19.01 -6.30 -11.48
CA ASP A 372 -20.23 -5.93 -12.20
C ASP A 372 -20.27 -4.43 -12.51
N LEU A 373 -19.81 -3.58 -11.59
CA LEU A 373 -19.67 -2.15 -11.83
C LEU A 373 -18.62 -1.87 -12.92
N PHE A 374 -17.49 -2.57 -12.86
CA PHE A 374 -16.43 -2.41 -13.86
C PHE A 374 -16.92 -2.77 -15.26
N ASN A 375 -17.63 -3.89 -15.38
CA ASN A 375 -18.16 -4.39 -16.63
C ASN A 375 -19.31 -3.53 -17.18
N SER A 376 -20.09 -2.90 -16.30
CA SER A 376 -21.14 -1.94 -16.68
C SER A 376 -20.60 -0.54 -17.05
N GLY A 377 -19.27 -0.36 -17.03
CA GLY A 377 -18.64 0.91 -17.41
C GLY A 377 -18.57 1.96 -16.30
N VAL A 378 -18.88 1.61 -15.06
CA VAL A 378 -18.64 2.47 -13.89
C VAL A 378 -17.19 2.34 -13.47
N ARG A 379 -16.37 3.33 -13.76
CA ARG A 379 -14.92 3.31 -13.47
C ARG A 379 -14.50 4.64 -12.82
N PRO A 380 -13.85 4.61 -11.63
CA PRO A 380 -13.50 3.42 -10.84
C PRO A 380 -14.72 2.65 -10.33
N ALA A 381 -14.60 1.33 -10.27
CA ALA A 381 -15.71 0.41 -9.98
C ALA A 381 -15.99 0.27 -8.46
N ILE A 382 -16.02 1.38 -7.76
CA ILE A 382 -16.12 1.42 -6.29
C ILE A 382 -17.57 1.18 -5.86
N ASN A 383 -17.77 0.12 -5.09
CA ASN A 383 -19.03 -0.10 -4.41
C ASN A 383 -19.10 0.68 -3.11
N VAL A 384 -19.79 1.83 -3.13
CA VAL A 384 -19.93 2.74 -1.97
C VAL A 384 -20.72 2.15 -0.81
N GLY A 385 -21.58 1.15 -1.07
CA GLY A 385 -22.41 0.53 -0.04
C GLY A 385 -21.60 -0.27 0.98
N ILE A 386 -20.62 -1.01 0.50
CA ILE A 386 -19.76 -1.88 1.33
C ILE A 386 -18.37 -1.31 1.59
N SER A 387 -18.03 -0.20 0.95
CA SER A 387 -16.78 0.53 1.23
C SER A 387 -16.95 1.42 2.45
N VAL A 388 -15.94 1.44 3.32
CA VAL A 388 -15.98 2.16 4.60
C VAL A 388 -14.62 2.79 4.88
N SER A 389 -14.61 4.05 5.33
CA SER A 389 -13.47 4.66 6.01
C SER A 389 -13.83 4.90 7.48
N ARG A 390 -13.08 4.33 8.41
CA ARG A 390 -13.30 4.54 9.85
C ARG A 390 -12.84 5.91 10.34
N VAL A 391 -11.97 6.59 9.60
CA VAL A 391 -11.55 7.97 9.87
C VAL A 391 -12.61 8.96 9.36
N GLY A 392 -13.18 8.69 8.19
CA GLY A 392 -14.30 9.44 7.64
C GLY A 392 -14.02 10.94 7.49
N GLY A 393 -15.00 11.77 7.84
CA GLY A 393 -14.92 13.22 7.66
C GLY A 393 -13.83 13.94 8.44
N SER A 394 -13.09 13.27 9.33
CA SER A 394 -11.89 13.81 9.97
C SER A 394 -10.73 13.93 8.99
N ALA A 395 -10.74 13.12 7.92
CA ALA A 395 -9.78 13.13 6.82
C ALA A 395 -10.28 13.94 5.60
N GLN A 396 -11.17 14.90 5.80
CA GLN A 396 -11.67 15.77 4.73
C GLN A 396 -11.46 17.24 5.08
N ILE A 397 -11.14 18.05 4.08
CA ILE A 397 -11.19 19.51 4.22
C ILE A 397 -12.66 19.97 4.43
N LYS A 398 -12.84 21.09 5.11
CA LYS A 398 -14.18 21.57 5.51
C LYS A 398 -15.14 21.75 4.32
N SER A 399 -14.66 22.21 3.17
CA SER A 399 -15.45 22.37 1.95
C SER A 399 -15.95 21.02 1.44
N MET A 400 -15.08 20.01 1.30
CA MET A 400 -15.45 18.67 0.88
C MET A 400 -16.46 18.04 1.84
N LYS A 401 -16.18 18.10 3.13
CA LYS A 401 -17.07 17.54 4.17
C LYS A 401 -18.50 18.09 4.10
N LYS A 402 -18.66 19.41 3.83
CA LYS A 402 -19.98 20.04 3.69
C LYS A 402 -20.70 19.62 2.41
N VAL A 403 -19.95 19.50 1.31
CA VAL A 403 -20.52 19.22 -0.03
C VAL A 403 -20.86 17.75 -0.20
N ALA A 404 -20.00 16.87 0.28
CA ALA A 404 -20.12 15.42 0.11
C ALA A 404 -20.91 14.73 1.24
N GLY A 405 -21.35 15.45 2.26
CA GLY A 405 -21.94 14.88 3.48
C GLY A 405 -23.15 13.97 3.27
N THR A 406 -23.96 14.22 2.24
CA THR A 406 -25.14 13.39 1.90
C THR A 406 -24.88 12.46 0.71
N LEU A 407 -23.78 12.66 -0.04
CA LEU A 407 -23.56 11.99 -1.32
C LEU A 407 -23.56 10.46 -1.20
N LYS A 408 -22.95 9.92 -0.15
CA LYS A 408 -22.92 8.47 0.09
C LYS A 408 -24.34 7.90 0.30
N LEU A 409 -25.16 8.60 1.09
CA LEU A 409 -26.55 8.21 1.34
C LEU A 409 -27.38 8.34 0.05
N ASP A 410 -27.24 9.44 -0.68
CA ASP A 410 -27.92 9.68 -1.96
C ASP A 410 -27.59 8.57 -2.96
N GLN A 411 -26.35 8.12 -3.04
CA GLN A 411 -25.93 7.05 -3.93
C GLN A 411 -26.44 5.66 -3.49
N ALA A 412 -26.49 5.40 -2.19
CA ALA A 412 -27.06 4.15 -1.67
C ALA A 412 -28.57 4.07 -1.97
N GLN A 413 -29.29 5.16 -1.71
CA GLN A 413 -30.72 5.25 -2.02
C GLN A 413 -31.00 5.15 -3.52
N PHE A 414 -30.19 5.79 -4.36
CA PHE A 414 -30.30 5.65 -5.82
C PHE A 414 -30.19 4.19 -6.27
N ARG A 415 -29.20 3.45 -5.78
CA ARG A 415 -29.00 2.05 -6.17
C ARG A 415 -30.17 1.15 -5.77
N GLU A 416 -30.70 1.37 -4.57
CA GLU A 416 -31.87 0.64 -4.10
C GLU A 416 -33.08 0.92 -4.99
N LEU A 417 -33.35 2.18 -5.30
CA LEU A 417 -34.46 2.60 -6.16
C LEU A 417 -34.26 2.17 -7.63
N GLU A 418 -33.04 2.20 -8.15
CA GLU A 418 -32.73 1.74 -9.50
C GLU A 418 -33.00 0.23 -9.66
N ALA A 419 -32.64 -0.56 -8.64
CA ALA A 419 -32.98 -2.00 -8.64
C ALA A 419 -34.48 -2.20 -8.66
N PHE A 420 -35.24 -1.44 -7.88
CA PHE A 420 -36.72 -1.47 -7.87
C PHE A 420 -37.33 -1.03 -9.21
N ALA A 421 -36.76 0.01 -9.82
CA ALA A 421 -37.26 0.54 -11.10
C ALA A 421 -37.17 -0.45 -12.26
N LYS A 422 -36.26 -1.42 -12.18
CA LYS A 422 -36.16 -2.52 -13.18
C LYS A 422 -37.30 -3.50 -13.12
N PHE A 423 -38.06 -3.57 -12.02
CA PHE A 423 -39.12 -4.51 -11.77
C PHE A 423 -40.53 -3.90 -11.73
N GLY A 424 -40.66 -2.55 -11.67
CA GLY A 424 -41.94 -1.85 -11.53
C GLY A 424 -42.15 -0.79 -12.60
N SER A 425 -43.40 -0.63 -13.06
CA SER A 425 -43.77 0.26 -14.18
C SER A 425 -44.21 1.66 -13.75
N ASP A 426 -44.70 1.86 -12.54
CA ASP A 426 -45.28 3.13 -12.09
C ASP A 426 -44.48 3.71 -10.90
N LEU A 427 -43.54 4.61 -11.23
CA LEU A 427 -42.77 5.37 -10.24
C LEU A 427 -43.38 6.75 -10.09
N ASP A 428 -43.51 7.21 -8.85
CA ASP A 428 -43.91 8.59 -8.57
C ASP A 428 -42.82 9.61 -8.98
N ALA A 429 -43.24 10.88 -9.17
CA ALA A 429 -42.33 11.95 -9.64
C ALA A 429 -41.16 12.20 -8.69
N ALA A 430 -41.31 11.98 -7.38
CA ALA A 430 -40.25 12.14 -6.39
C ALA A 430 -39.18 11.07 -6.55
N THR A 431 -39.58 9.81 -6.70
CA THR A 431 -38.70 8.67 -6.95
C THR A 431 -37.94 8.82 -8.26
N LEU A 432 -38.62 9.25 -9.33
CA LEU A 432 -37.98 9.56 -10.63
C LEU A 432 -36.91 10.63 -10.49
N ASN A 433 -37.16 11.70 -9.74
CA ASN A 433 -36.15 12.73 -9.49
C ASN A 433 -34.90 12.21 -8.75
N VAL A 434 -35.07 11.30 -7.80
CA VAL A 434 -33.93 10.67 -7.09
C VAL A 434 -33.10 9.82 -8.04
N ILE A 435 -33.79 9.02 -8.88
CA ILE A 435 -33.11 8.17 -9.87
C ILE A 435 -32.35 9.02 -10.91
N GLU A 436 -32.97 10.05 -11.44
CA GLU A 436 -32.37 10.95 -12.43
C GLU A 436 -31.15 11.71 -11.85
N LYS A 437 -31.27 12.23 -10.61
CA LYS A 437 -30.13 12.83 -9.88
C LYS A 437 -29.02 11.80 -9.65
N GLY A 438 -29.38 10.58 -9.22
CA GLY A 438 -28.43 9.51 -8.95
C GLY A 438 -27.65 9.08 -10.19
N ARG A 439 -28.32 8.94 -11.35
CA ARG A 439 -27.66 8.64 -12.64
C ARG A 439 -26.60 9.69 -13.02
N ARG A 440 -26.95 10.98 -12.90
CA ARG A 440 -26.00 12.08 -13.17
C ARG A 440 -24.84 12.06 -12.18
N ASN A 441 -25.10 11.79 -10.91
CA ASN A 441 -24.03 11.68 -9.90
C ASN A 441 -23.09 10.49 -10.20
N VAL A 442 -23.60 9.36 -10.70
CA VAL A 442 -22.75 8.25 -11.15
C VAL A 442 -21.84 8.69 -12.29
N GLU A 443 -22.37 9.44 -13.28
CA GLU A 443 -21.54 9.97 -14.38
C GLU A 443 -20.48 10.97 -13.90
N ILE A 444 -20.81 11.85 -12.94
CA ILE A 444 -19.83 12.75 -12.29
C ILE A 444 -18.71 11.96 -11.64
N LEU A 445 -19.04 10.88 -10.93
CA LEU A 445 -18.08 10.07 -10.17
C LEU A 445 -17.20 9.19 -11.05
N LYS A 446 -17.58 8.93 -12.30
CA LYS A 446 -16.69 8.26 -13.25
C LYS A 446 -15.47 9.13 -13.54
N GLN A 447 -14.33 8.48 -13.72
CA GLN A 447 -13.05 9.13 -13.92
C GLN A 447 -12.13 8.27 -14.79
N ALA A 448 -11.40 8.91 -15.71
CA ALA A 448 -10.39 8.24 -16.50
C ALA A 448 -9.18 7.85 -15.64
N GLN A 449 -8.47 6.80 -16.03
CA GLN A 449 -7.22 6.41 -15.38
C GLN A 449 -6.11 7.41 -15.70
N ASN A 450 -5.18 7.58 -14.77
CA ASN A 450 -4.04 8.51 -14.85
C ASN A 450 -4.46 9.99 -15.05
N ASP A 451 -5.63 10.35 -14.53
CA ASP A 451 -6.20 11.68 -14.60
C ASP A 451 -6.84 12.09 -13.25
N PRO A 452 -6.02 12.27 -12.21
CA PRO A 452 -6.50 12.70 -10.90
C PRO A 452 -7.01 14.13 -10.93
N PHE A 453 -8.04 14.43 -10.13
CA PHE A 453 -8.63 15.76 -9.95
C PHE A 453 -8.08 16.43 -8.69
N THR A 454 -7.81 17.72 -8.76
CA THR A 454 -7.47 18.49 -7.57
C THR A 454 -8.68 18.60 -6.62
N VAL A 455 -8.44 18.81 -5.33
CA VAL A 455 -9.52 18.80 -4.34
C VAL A 455 -10.57 19.88 -4.57
N GLU A 456 -10.16 21.09 -5.03
CA GLU A 456 -11.06 22.17 -5.37
C GLU A 456 -11.95 21.87 -6.57
N GLU A 457 -11.42 21.17 -7.57
CA GLU A 457 -12.20 20.71 -8.73
C GLU A 457 -13.24 19.67 -8.32
N GLN A 458 -12.81 18.71 -7.47
CA GLN A 458 -13.71 17.71 -6.92
C GLN A 458 -14.85 18.35 -6.12
N VAL A 459 -14.54 19.29 -5.22
CA VAL A 459 -15.56 20.00 -4.42
C VAL A 459 -16.55 20.73 -5.32
N ALA A 460 -16.06 21.41 -6.36
CA ALA A 460 -16.91 22.18 -7.27
C ALA A 460 -17.90 21.29 -8.04
N ILE A 461 -17.43 20.19 -8.64
CA ILE A 461 -18.30 19.32 -9.44
C ILE A 461 -19.25 18.47 -8.56
N ILE A 462 -18.80 18.01 -7.40
CA ILE A 462 -19.63 17.28 -6.45
C ILE A 462 -20.72 18.20 -5.88
N TYR A 463 -20.42 19.49 -5.65
CA TYR A 463 -21.42 20.48 -5.27
C TYR A 463 -22.52 20.59 -6.35
N ALA A 464 -22.14 20.72 -7.61
CA ALA A 464 -23.10 20.80 -8.72
C ALA A 464 -24.01 19.57 -8.78
N GLY A 465 -23.46 18.36 -8.59
CA GLY A 465 -24.24 17.11 -8.52
C GLY A 465 -25.15 17.02 -7.30
N SER A 466 -24.63 17.31 -6.12
CA SER A 466 -25.38 17.21 -4.85
C SER A 466 -26.55 18.18 -4.80
N LYS A 467 -26.38 19.38 -5.37
CA LYS A 467 -27.43 20.42 -5.48
C LYS A 467 -28.34 20.26 -6.69
N ASN A 468 -28.19 19.16 -7.44
CA ASN A 468 -29.00 18.87 -8.64
C ASN A 468 -28.97 19.99 -9.70
N LEU A 469 -27.83 20.70 -9.84
CA LEU A 469 -27.68 21.79 -10.81
C LEU A 469 -27.58 21.27 -12.26
N LEU A 470 -27.40 19.96 -12.44
CA LEU A 470 -27.37 19.27 -13.73
C LEU A 470 -28.75 18.73 -14.15
N ARG A 471 -29.84 19.15 -13.51
CA ARG A 471 -31.18 18.58 -13.76
C ARG A 471 -31.57 18.56 -15.24
N ASN A 472 -31.21 19.59 -15.99
CA ASN A 472 -31.53 19.74 -17.40
C ASN A 472 -30.46 19.18 -18.35
N VAL A 473 -29.32 18.74 -17.83
CA VAL A 473 -28.24 18.16 -18.63
C VAL A 473 -28.54 16.68 -18.90
N PRO A 474 -28.58 16.21 -20.17
CA PRO A 474 -28.69 14.80 -20.50
C PRO A 474 -27.55 14.00 -19.87
N VAL A 475 -27.86 12.75 -19.44
CA VAL A 475 -26.89 11.91 -18.72
C VAL A 475 -25.63 11.68 -19.56
N GLU A 476 -25.78 11.50 -20.87
CA GLU A 476 -24.70 11.26 -21.83
C GLU A 476 -23.74 12.49 -21.98
N LYS A 477 -24.22 13.67 -21.62
CA LYS A 477 -23.47 14.93 -21.73
C LYS A 477 -22.88 15.43 -20.42
N VAL A 478 -23.05 14.68 -19.34
CA VAL A 478 -22.54 15.08 -18.01
C VAL A 478 -21.02 15.30 -18.02
N LYS A 479 -20.26 14.50 -18.79
CA LYS A 479 -18.81 14.65 -18.90
C LYS A 479 -18.38 15.91 -19.67
N GLU A 480 -19.12 16.25 -20.71
CA GLU A 480 -18.91 17.50 -21.46
C GLU A 480 -19.22 18.71 -20.57
N PHE A 481 -20.33 18.64 -19.80
CA PHE A 481 -20.67 19.65 -18.80
C PHE A 481 -19.55 19.79 -17.74
N GLU A 482 -19.07 18.68 -17.15
CA GLU A 482 -17.98 18.69 -16.15
C GLU A 482 -16.76 19.45 -16.71
N THR A 483 -16.34 19.11 -17.92
CA THR A 483 -15.19 19.73 -18.58
C THR A 483 -15.40 21.24 -18.80
N ALA A 484 -16.56 21.65 -19.30
CA ALA A 484 -16.89 23.04 -19.56
C ALA A 484 -17.00 23.87 -18.27
N PHE A 485 -17.66 23.31 -17.25
CA PHE A 485 -17.85 23.92 -15.93
C PHE A 485 -16.50 24.18 -15.25
N LEU A 486 -15.66 23.16 -15.13
CA LEU A 486 -14.34 23.26 -14.51
C LEU A 486 -13.40 24.18 -15.31
N SER A 487 -13.44 24.14 -16.64
CA SER A 487 -12.67 25.05 -17.48
C SER A 487 -13.07 26.52 -17.26
N THR A 488 -14.35 26.78 -17.09
CA THR A 488 -14.86 28.15 -16.81
C THR A 488 -14.38 28.63 -15.46
N LEU A 489 -14.46 27.78 -14.42
CA LEU A 489 -13.96 28.10 -13.09
C LEU A 489 -12.45 28.37 -13.10
N LYS A 490 -11.67 27.52 -13.76
CA LYS A 490 -10.20 27.69 -13.89
C LYS A 490 -9.82 29.00 -14.62
N LYS A 491 -10.58 29.42 -15.64
CA LYS A 491 -10.26 30.59 -16.42
C LYS A 491 -10.75 31.89 -15.78
N LYS A 492 -11.99 31.89 -15.27
CA LYS A 492 -12.66 33.12 -14.82
C LYS A 492 -12.75 33.29 -13.31
N HIS A 493 -12.71 32.20 -12.55
CA HIS A 493 -13.00 32.19 -11.11
C HIS A 493 -11.94 31.49 -10.25
N LYS A 494 -10.65 31.70 -10.57
CA LYS A 494 -9.51 31.10 -9.83
C LYS A 494 -9.55 31.35 -8.31
N LYS A 495 -10.05 32.54 -7.90
CA LYS A 495 -10.19 32.89 -6.49
C LYS A 495 -11.16 31.95 -5.77
N VAL A 496 -12.27 31.61 -6.43
CA VAL A 496 -13.27 30.66 -5.88
C VAL A 496 -12.66 29.28 -5.67
N LEU A 497 -11.90 28.77 -6.65
CA LEU A 497 -11.18 27.50 -6.50
C LEU A 497 -10.18 27.54 -5.34
N GLY A 498 -9.43 28.66 -5.19
CA GLY A 498 -8.52 28.84 -4.05
C GLY A 498 -9.24 28.86 -2.69
N GLU A 499 -10.43 29.44 -2.59
CA GLU A 499 -11.25 29.41 -1.37
C GLU A 499 -11.76 27.99 -1.07
N LEU A 500 -12.19 27.25 -2.09
CA LEU A 500 -12.59 25.83 -1.96
C LEU A 500 -11.43 24.98 -1.45
N LYS A 501 -10.22 25.14 -2.02
CA LYS A 501 -9.00 24.45 -1.58
C LYS A 501 -8.66 24.77 -0.11
N ALA A 502 -8.86 26.01 0.30
CA ALA A 502 -8.68 26.45 1.69
C ALA A 502 -9.81 26.00 2.63
N GLY A 503 -10.76 25.17 2.16
CA GLY A 503 -11.88 24.66 2.93
C GLY A 503 -13.00 25.67 3.19
N LYS A 504 -13.05 26.79 2.47
CA LYS A 504 -14.04 27.86 2.66
C LYS A 504 -15.21 27.68 1.68
N LEU A 505 -16.42 27.72 2.22
CA LEU A 505 -17.68 27.76 1.47
C LEU A 505 -18.47 28.98 1.93
N THR A 506 -18.12 30.14 1.38
CA THR A 506 -18.81 31.42 1.61
C THR A 506 -20.01 31.53 0.67
N ASP A 507 -20.97 32.42 1.00
CA ASP A 507 -22.14 32.65 0.13
C ASP A 507 -21.71 33.09 -1.27
N ASN A 508 -20.69 33.93 -1.37
CA ASN A 508 -20.14 34.36 -2.67
C ASN A 508 -19.59 33.18 -3.50
N VAL A 509 -18.94 32.18 -2.84
CA VAL A 509 -18.46 30.97 -3.49
C VAL A 509 -19.64 30.15 -4.02
N LEU A 510 -20.67 29.96 -3.17
CA LEU A 510 -21.86 29.20 -3.54
C LEU A 510 -22.65 29.89 -4.68
N ASP A 511 -22.83 31.19 -4.62
CA ASP A 511 -23.50 31.96 -5.67
C ASP A 511 -22.76 31.88 -7.00
N THR A 512 -21.43 31.95 -6.96
CA THR A 512 -20.59 31.79 -8.16
C THR A 512 -20.72 30.41 -8.75
N LEU A 513 -20.64 29.32 -7.91
CA LEU A 513 -20.80 27.95 -8.39
C LEU A 513 -22.19 27.73 -9.00
N ASN A 514 -23.25 28.26 -8.38
CA ASN A 514 -24.62 28.19 -8.89
C ASN A 514 -24.75 28.90 -10.23
N SER A 515 -24.25 30.13 -10.34
CA SER A 515 -24.33 30.93 -11.55
C SER A 515 -23.59 30.28 -12.73
N VAL A 516 -22.33 29.84 -12.50
CA VAL A 516 -21.53 29.17 -13.54
C VAL A 516 -22.15 27.84 -13.96
N ALA A 517 -22.68 27.05 -13.01
CA ALA A 517 -23.34 25.78 -13.32
C ALA A 517 -24.61 26.02 -14.17
N GLN A 518 -25.44 27.01 -13.82
CA GLN A 518 -26.64 27.36 -14.58
C GLN A 518 -26.32 27.89 -15.97
N GLU A 519 -25.29 28.75 -16.10
CA GLU A 519 -24.83 29.23 -17.39
C GLU A 519 -24.32 28.10 -18.28
N THR A 520 -23.55 27.19 -17.68
CA THR A 520 -22.99 26.02 -18.39
C THR A 520 -24.10 25.07 -18.81
N SER A 521 -25.10 24.78 -17.96
CA SER A 521 -26.17 23.81 -18.27
C SER A 521 -27.02 24.22 -19.45
N LYS A 522 -27.25 25.55 -19.63
CA LYS A 522 -27.98 26.07 -20.79
C LYS A 522 -27.35 25.72 -22.15
N ALA A 523 -26.06 25.43 -22.18
CA ALA A 523 -25.38 25.03 -23.41
C ALA A 523 -25.64 23.56 -23.77
N PHE A 524 -26.24 22.78 -22.85
CA PHE A 524 -26.51 21.37 -23.01
C PHE A 524 -28.01 21.01 -22.97
N GLU A 525 -28.88 22.00 -22.78
CA GLU A 525 -30.35 21.86 -22.89
C GLU A 525 -30.80 21.64 -24.36
#